data_2e2f4257b41927dfdf1f75dfedfe14c6
#
_entry.id   2e2f4257b41927dfdf1f75dfedfe14c6
#
_cell.length_a   1.000
_cell.length_b   1.000
_cell.length_c   1.000
_cell.angle_alpha   90.00
_cell.angle_beta   90.00
_cell.angle_gamma   90.00
#
_symmetry.space_group_name_H-M   'P 1'
#
loop_
_entity.id
_entity.type
_entity.pdbx_description
1 polymer ?
#
loop_
_entity_poly.entity_id
_entity_poly.type
_entity_poly.pdbx_seq_one_letter_code
_entity_poly.pdbx_strand_id
1 'polypeptide(L)'
;MNVVEKGTTNGVITDFNGQFTLNVAQGKVLVVSYVGYTTQEITVKGASLKIIMEEDSKTLDEVIVVGYGSVKKSNLTTSVAKISSDAIDGRPITSLSDALSGQLAGVQTQTSSGIPGEEMQILVRGASSINGSSSPLIVVDGVITESMSDVNPSDVASIQVLKDAAATSIYGARGSAGVVLIETKQASGSKPVITWESYICLLYTSDAADEL
;
A
#
# COMPACT_ATOMS: atom_id res chain seq x y z
N MET A 1 25.36 2.88 -12.09
CA MET A 1 24.70 3.12 -13.37
C MET A 1 25.37 2.28 -14.43
N ASN A 2 24.63 1.65 -15.32
CA ASN A 2 25.18 0.79 -16.37
C ASN A 2 25.09 1.51 -17.72
N VAL A 3 26.19 1.55 -18.48
CA VAL A 3 26.30 2.21 -19.80
C VAL A 3 26.80 1.20 -20.81
N VAL A 4 25.99 0.88 -21.80
CA VAL A 4 26.29 -0.17 -22.81
C VAL A 4 26.07 0.38 -24.22
N GLU A 5 26.95 0.05 -25.17
CA GLU A 5 26.73 0.35 -26.58
C GLU A 5 25.63 -0.54 -27.16
N LYS A 6 24.61 0.08 -27.76
CA LYS A 6 23.43 -0.63 -28.30
C LYS A 6 23.84 -1.69 -29.33
N GLY A 7 23.40 -2.93 -29.07
CA GLY A 7 23.67 -4.06 -29.97
C GLY A 7 25.03 -4.71 -29.81
N THR A 8 25.80 -4.35 -28.78
CA THR A 8 27.09 -4.96 -28.45
C THR A 8 27.18 -5.34 -26.98
N THR A 9 28.20 -6.10 -26.61
CA THR A 9 28.54 -6.38 -25.20
C THR A 9 29.52 -5.36 -24.61
N ASN A 10 29.86 -4.30 -25.37
CA ASN A 10 30.79 -3.26 -24.93
C ASN A 10 30.05 -2.33 -23.95
N GLY A 11 30.37 -2.41 -22.68
CA GLY A 11 29.71 -1.62 -21.63
C GLY A 11 30.60 -1.44 -20.41
N VAL A 12 30.26 -0.43 -19.59
CA VAL A 12 30.95 -0.08 -18.36
C VAL A 12 29.96 0.30 -17.28
N ILE A 13 30.34 0.10 -16.03
CA ILE A 13 29.61 0.58 -14.86
C ILE A 13 30.28 1.87 -14.39
N THR A 14 29.50 2.89 -14.05
CA THR A 14 30.01 4.14 -13.49
C THR A 14 30.60 3.94 -12.10
N ASP A 15 31.56 4.78 -11.74
CA ASP A 15 32.08 4.88 -10.37
C ASP A 15 31.03 5.53 -9.42
N PHE A 16 31.43 5.72 -8.15
CA PHE A 16 30.59 6.36 -7.12
C PHE A 16 30.26 7.84 -7.40
N ASN A 17 31.07 8.51 -8.22
CA ASN A 17 30.87 9.90 -8.64
C ASN A 17 30.05 10.02 -9.93
N GLY A 18 29.61 8.88 -10.49
CA GLY A 18 28.87 8.83 -11.73
C GLY A 18 29.76 8.96 -12.99
N GLN A 19 31.08 8.88 -12.86
CA GLN A 19 32.00 9.00 -13.97
C GLN A 19 32.22 7.63 -14.64
N PHE A 20 32.33 7.66 -15.97
CA PHE A 20 32.65 6.46 -16.76
C PHE A 20 33.56 6.82 -17.92
N THR A 21 34.32 5.85 -18.40
CA THR A 21 35.12 5.94 -19.62
C THR A 21 34.80 4.73 -20.49
N LEU A 22 34.32 4.97 -21.70
CA LEU A 22 33.96 3.93 -22.63
C LEU A 22 34.52 4.28 -24.01
N ASN A 23 35.19 3.35 -24.67
CA ASN A 23 35.73 3.57 -26.00
C ASN A 23 34.68 3.19 -27.04
N VAL A 24 34.04 4.19 -27.65
CA VAL A 24 32.95 4.04 -28.61
C VAL A 24 33.14 5.02 -29.76
N ALA A 25 32.84 4.60 -31.01
CA ALA A 25 32.92 5.46 -32.18
C ALA A 25 31.81 6.54 -32.15
N GLN A 26 32.10 7.70 -32.68
CA GLN A 26 31.09 8.77 -32.85
C GLN A 26 29.90 8.28 -33.69
N GLY A 27 28.70 8.69 -33.32
CA GLY A 27 27.45 8.30 -33.99
C GLY A 27 26.81 7.01 -33.47
N LYS A 28 27.47 6.29 -32.58
CA LYS A 28 26.89 5.11 -31.91
C LYS A 28 25.91 5.52 -30.79
N VAL A 29 24.98 4.63 -30.51
CA VAL A 29 23.97 4.83 -29.47
C VAL A 29 24.39 4.11 -28.20
N LEU A 30 24.42 4.82 -27.09
CA LEU A 30 24.60 4.26 -25.76
C LEU A 30 23.24 4.08 -25.10
N VAL A 31 23.04 2.93 -24.49
CA VAL A 31 21.89 2.62 -23.61
C VAL A 31 22.36 2.77 -22.19
N VAL A 32 21.75 3.68 -21.48
CA VAL A 32 22.08 3.99 -20.08
C VAL A 32 20.92 3.55 -19.22
N SER A 33 21.21 2.70 -18.25
CA SER A 33 20.23 2.16 -17.31
C SER A 33 20.70 2.23 -15.86
N TYR A 34 19.76 2.53 -14.98
CA TYR A 34 19.97 2.51 -13.53
C TYR A 34 18.66 2.10 -12.84
N VAL A 35 18.75 1.44 -11.70
CA VAL A 35 17.58 1.02 -10.94
C VAL A 35 16.84 2.26 -10.42
N GLY A 36 15.54 2.36 -10.71
CA GLY A 36 14.72 3.51 -10.34
C GLY A 36 14.76 4.70 -11.32
N TYR A 37 15.42 4.55 -12.48
CA TYR A 37 15.49 5.58 -13.51
C TYR A 37 15.07 5.05 -14.88
N THR A 38 14.48 5.92 -15.67
CA THR A 38 14.09 5.59 -17.05
C THR A 38 15.33 5.31 -17.89
N THR A 39 15.34 4.17 -18.58
CA THR A 39 16.42 3.83 -19.51
C THR A 39 16.45 4.82 -20.67
N GLN A 40 17.59 5.46 -20.92
CA GLN A 40 17.77 6.44 -21.98
C GLN A 40 18.72 5.94 -23.05
N GLU A 41 18.38 6.26 -24.32
CA GLU A 41 19.24 6.01 -25.48
C GLU A 41 19.85 7.34 -25.94
N ILE A 42 21.18 7.42 -25.92
CA ILE A 42 21.89 8.66 -26.23
C ILE A 42 22.94 8.42 -27.34
N THR A 43 22.90 9.22 -28.38
CA THR A 43 23.88 9.16 -29.46
C THR A 43 25.15 9.89 -29.06
N VAL A 44 26.31 9.24 -29.23
CA VAL A 44 27.62 9.84 -28.95
C VAL A 44 27.96 10.89 -29.98
N LYS A 45 27.98 12.18 -29.58
CA LYS A 45 28.29 13.32 -30.42
C LYS A 45 29.69 13.91 -30.20
N GLY A 46 30.37 13.51 -29.14
CA GLY A 46 31.67 14.09 -28.76
C GLY A 46 32.42 13.26 -27.74
N ALA A 47 33.65 13.68 -27.38
CA ALA A 47 34.51 13.00 -26.43
C ALA A 47 34.07 13.14 -24.95
N SER A 48 33.17 14.07 -24.65
CA SER A 48 32.61 14.28 -23.32
C SER A 48 31.10 14.30 -23.40
N LEU A 49 30.45 13.49 -22.57
CA LEU A 49 28.99 13.35 -22.52
C LEU A 49 28.52 13.49 -21.08
N LYS A 50 27.61 14.45 -20.85
CA LYS A 50 26.89 14.58 -19.58
C LYS A 50 25.50 14.03 -19.74
N ILE A 51 25.15 13.03 -18.94
CA ILE A 51 23.87 12.35 -18.97
C ILE A 51 23.10 12.72 -17.70
N ILE A 52 21.88 13.22 -17.85
CA ILE A 52 20.97 13.48 -16.74
C ILE A 52 19.88 12.45 -16.87
N MET A 53 19.77 11.55 -15.88
CA MET A 53 18.73 10.55 -15.86
C MET A 53 17.47 11.09 -15.20
N GLU A 54 16.31 10.78 -15.77
CA GLU A 54 15.01 11.07 -15.18
C GLU A 54 14.59 9.89 -14.32
N GLU A 55 14.10 10.18 -13.12
CA GLU A 55 13.52 9.15 -12.26
C GLU A 55 12.36 8.46 -12.98
N ASP A 56 12.35 7.13 -12.94
CA ASP A 56 11.23 6.37 -13.46
C ASP A 56 10.06 6.51 -12.48
N SER A 57 9.30 7.57 -12.68
CA SER A 57 8.04 7.82 -11.95
C SER A 57 6.90 6.89 -12.41
N LYS A 58 7.21 5.85 -13.19
CA LYS A 58 6.24 4.77 -13.35
C LYS A 58 5.95 4.26 -11.96
N THR A 59 4.78 4.63 -11.48
CA THR A 59 4.12 4.05 -10.32
C THR A 59 4.47 2.57 -10.30
N LEU A 60 5.16 2.13 -9.23
CA LEU A 60 5.33 0.72 -8.95
C LEU A 60 3.98 0.09 -9.22
N ASP A 61 3.92 -0.84 -10.16
CA ASP A 61 2.68 -1.57 -10.46
C ASP A 61 2.13 -2.03 -9.11
N GLU A 62 1.00 -1.44 -8.72
CA GLU A 62 0.41 -1.70 -7.42
C GLU A 62 0.15 -3.20 -7.31
N VAL A 63 0.91 -3.85 -6.46
CA VAL A 63 0.79 -5.27 -6.20
C VAL A 63 -0.27 -5.45 -5.12
N ILE A 64 -1.27 -6.26 -5.40
CA ILE A 64 -2.33 -6.60 -4.45
C ILE A 64 -2.09 -8.02 -3.97
N VAL A 65 -2.07 -8.19 -2.67
CA VAL A 65 -2.01 -9.52 -2.07
C VAL A 65 -3.40 -10.17 -2.17
N VAL A 66 -3.47 -11.32 -2.78
CA VAL A 66 -4.69 -12.12 -2.89
C VAL A 66 -4.42 -13.48 -2.25
N GLY A 67 -4.96 -13.66 -1.06
CA GLY A 67 -4.84 -14.94 -0.34
C GLY A 67 -3.39 -15.37 -0.11
N TYR A 68 -2.94 -16.38 -0.84
CA TYR A 68 -1.59 -16.95 -0.70
C TYR A 68 -0.56 -16.41 -1.72
N GLY A 69 -0.83 -15.29 -2.39
CA GLY A 69 0.09 -14.74 -3.38
C GLY A 69 -0.12 -13.26 -3.65
N SER A 70 0.82 -12.67 -4.34
CA SER A 70 0.76 -11.29 -4.82
C SER A 70 0.52 -11.26 -6.31
N VAL A 71 -0.47 -10.49 -6.76
CA VAL A 71 -0.82 -10.34 -8.19
C VAL A 71 -0.84 -8.86 -8.54
N LYS A 72 -0.38 -8.50 -9.73
CA LYS A 72 -0.47 -7.12 -10.22
C LYS A 72 -1.95 -6.72 -10.35
N LYS A 73 -2.28 -5.51 -9.90
CA LYS A 73 -3.64 -4.96 -9.96
C LYS A 73 -4.25 -5.00 -11.36
N SER A 74 -3.43 -4.81 -12.39
CA SER A 74 -3.84 -4.89 -13.80
C SER A 74 -4.37 -6.26 -14.23
N ASN A 75 -3.97 -7.32 -13.52
CA ASN A 75 -4.37 -8.70 -13.81
C ASN A 75 -5.56 -9.18 -12.97
N LEU A 76 -6.07 -8.32 -12.08
CA LEU A 76 -7.22 -8.65 -11.27
C LEU A 76 -8.51 -8.25 -12.00
N THR A 77 -9.35 -9.23 -12.26
CA THR A 77 -10.72 -9.04 -12.75
C THR A 77 -11.72 -8.80 -11.62
N THR A 78 -11.25 -8.87 -10.38
CA THR A 78 -12.05 -8.75 -9.16
C THR A 78 -12.01 -7.33 -8.58
N SER A 79 -13.11 -6.91 -7.95
CA SER A 79 -13.23 -5.60 -7.30
C SER A 79 -12.54 -5.63 -5.93
N VAL A 80 -11.30 -5.19 -5.90
CA VAL A 80 -10.52 -4.99 -4.66
C VAL A 80 -10.42 -3.51 -4.39
N ALA A 81 -10.81 -3.09 -3.19
CA ALA A 81 -10.60 -1.73 -2.72
C ALA A 81 -9.41 -1.70 -1.76
N LYS A 82 -8.47 -0.79 -1.98
CA LYS A 82 -7.23 -0.66 -1.21
C LYS A 82 -7.11 0.74 -0.62
N ILE A 83 -6.65 0.82 0.62
CA ILE A 83 -6.20 2.03 1.30
C ILE A 83 -4.70 1.85 1.57
N SER A 84 -3.90 2.84 1.17
CA SER A 84 -2.47 2.89 1.50
C SER A 84 -2.23 3.61 2.82
N SER A 85 -1.06 3.42 3.41
CA SER A 85 -0.62 4.13 4.62
C SER A 85 -0.76 5.64 4.50
N ASP A 86 -0.49 6.22 3.32
CA ASP A 86 -0.59 7.67 3.10
C ASP A 86 -1.99 8.25 3.36
N ALA A 87 -3.05 7.44 3.18
CA ALA A 87 -4.42 7.86 3.47
C ALA A 87 -4.78 7.75 4.96
N ILE A 88 -3.98 7.00 5.71
CA ILE A 88 -4.12 6.77 7.15
C ILE A 88 -3.24 7.75 7.92
N ASP A 89 -2.00 7.96 7.45
CA ASP A 89 -1.02 8.84 8.07
C ASP A 89 -1.53 10.30 8.12
N GLY A 90 -1.33 10.96 9.24
CA GLY A 90 -1.74 12.37 9.46
C GLY A 90 -3.20 12.56 9.88
N ARG A 91 -3.99 11.50 10.07
CA ARG A 91 -5.33 11.57 10.64
C ARG A 91 -5.28 11.05 12.09
N PRO A 92 -5.95 11.73 13.05
CA PRO A 92 -6.07 11.21 14.40
C PRO A 92 -7.05 10.00 14.40
N ILE A 93 -6.53 8.83 14.04
CA ILE A 93 -7.31 7.59 13.95
C ILE A 93 -7.10 6.82 15.25
N THR A 94 -8.18 6.57 15.96
CA THR A 94 -8.17 5.83 17.23
C THR A 94 -8.35 4.33 17.04
N SER A 95 -8.95 3.91 15.91
CA SER A 95 -9.16 2.50 15.58
C SER A 95 -9.01 2.27 14.08
N LEU A 96 -8.61 1.05 13.67
CA LEU A 96 -8.53 0.69 12.25
C LEU A 96 -9.88 0.71 11.54
N SER A 97 -10.96 0.44 12.26
CA SER A 97 -12.31 0.55 11.72
C SER A 97 -12.68 2.00 11.36
N ASP A 98 -12.17 2.97 12.10
CA ASP A 98 -12.33 4.40 11.79
C ASP A 98 -11.56 4.78 10.52
N ALA A 99 -10.38 4.20 10.29
CA ALA A 99 -9.63 4.38 9.05
C ALA A 99 -10.40 3.95 7.81
N LEU A 100 -11.26 2.94 7.93
CA LEU A 100 -12.08 2.41 6.82
C LEU A 100 -13.32 3.27 6.55
N SER A 101 -13.74 4.08 7.53
CA SER A 101 -14.98 4.86 7.46
C SER A 101 -14.93 5.86 6.30
N GLY A 102 -15.88 5.74 5.36
CA GLY A 102 -16.03 6.65 4.23
C GLY A 102 -14.93 6.56 3.15
N GLN A 103 -13.92 5.69 3.31
CA GLN A 103 -12.79 5.60 2.36
C GLN A 103 -13.04 4.59 1.23
N LEU A 104 -13.88 3.60 1.47
CA LEU A 104 -14.07 2.50 0.53
C LEU A 104 -15.53 2.39 0.09
N ALA A 105 -15.78 2.43 -1.22
CA ALA A 105 -17.11 2.20 -1.76
C ALA A 105 -17.58 0.78 -1.43
N GLY A 106 -18.83 0.66 -0.89
CA GLY A 106 -19.43 -0.62 -0.53
C GLY A 106 -18.93 -1.22 0.79
N VAL A 107 -18.22 -0.44 1.60
CA VAL A 107 -17.89 -0.73 2.99
C VAL A 107 -18.66 0.27 3.85
N GLN A 108 -19.46 -0.23 4.77
CA GLN A 108 -20.19 0.55 5.75
C GLN A 108 -19.60 0.30 7.13
N THR A 109 -19.36 1.34 7.87
CA THR A 109 -18.93 1.28 9.26
C THR A 109 -20.05 1.83 10.13
N GLN A 110 -20.40 1.12 11.17
CA GLN A 110 -21.45 1.50 12.10
C GLN A 110 -20.89 1.50 13.52
N THR A 111 -20.97 2.63 14.18
CA THR A 111 -20.65 2.74 15.61
C THR A 111 -21.81 2.23 16.43
N SER A 112 -21.54 1.35 17.40
CA SER A 112 -22.51 0.90 18.38
C SER A 112 -22.64 1.88 19.55
N SER A 113 -21.58 2.62 19.83
CA SER A 113 -21.52 3.65 20.88
C SER A 113 -20.77 4.90 20.39
N GLY A 114 -20.90 6.01 21.11
CA GLY A 114 -20.16 7.25 20.84
C GLY A 114 -18.79 7.30 21.53
N ILE A 115 -18.31 6.19 22.09
CA ILE A 115 -17.04 6.14 22.84
C ILE A 115 -15.89 6.14 21.86
N PRO A 116 -14.94 7.09 21.96
CA PRO A 116 -13.75 7.09 21.14
C PRO A 116 -12.88 5.85 21.40
N GLY A 117 -12.38 5.23 20.29
CA GLY A 117 -11.52 4.05 20.35
C GLY A 117 -12.27 2.71 20.42
N GLU A 118 -13.59 2.72 20.47
CA GLU A 118 -14.36 1.49 20.34
C GLU A 118 -14.36 1.00 18.88
N GLU A 119 -14.30 -0.31 18.72
CA GLU A 119 -14.30 -0.94 17.40
C GLU A 119 -15.66 -0.79 16.71
N MET A 120 -15.68 -0.23 15.52
CA MET A 120 -16.88 -0.09 14.72
C MET A 120 -17.23 -1.40 14.04
N GLN A 121 -18.51 -1.71 13.94
CA GLN A 121 -18.98 -2.82 13.13
C GLN A 121 -18.77 -2.49 11.65
N ILE A 122 -18.13 -3.40 10.93
CA ILE A 122 -17.88 -3.27 9.50
C ILE A 122 -18.81 -4.19 8.75
N LEU A 123 -19.46 -3.65 7.72
CA LEU A 123 -20.32 -4.39 6.81
C LEU A 123 -19.79 -4.19 5.38
N VAL A 124 -19.54 -5.29 4.67
CA VAL A 124 -19.14 -5.27 3.27
C VAL A 124 -20.32 -5.65 2.40
N ARG A 125 -20.77 -4.69 1.54
CA ARG A 125 -21.97 -4.84 0.68
C ARG A 125 -23.28 -5.09 1.42
N GLY A 126 -23.35 -4.71 2.70
CA GLY A 126 -24.54 -4.86 3.54
C GLY A 126 -24.59 -6.17 4.31
N ALA A 127 -25.71 -6.44 4.98
CA ALA A 127 -25.89 -7.65 5.75
C ALA A 127 -25.98 -8.88 4.84
N SER A 128 -25.08 -9.84 5.01
CA SER A 128 -25.03 -11.08 4.22
C SER A 128 -25.89 -12.19 4.79
N SER A 129 -26.34 -12.08 6.04
CA SER A 129 -27.14 -13.10 6.75
C SER A 129 -28.19 -12.45 7.65
N ILE A 130 -29.34 -13.10 7.78
CA ILE A 130 -30.42 -12.66 8.68
C ILE A 130 -30.16 -13.17 10.10
N ASN A 131 -29.60 -14.38 10.25
CA ASN A 131 -29.41 -15.05 11.54
C ASN A 131 -27.95 -15.27 11.92
N GLY A 132 -26.99 -14.92 11.03
CA GLY A 132 -25.56 -15.10 11.25
C GLY A 132 -24.82 -13.78 11.35
N SER A 133 -23.57 -13.84 11.78
CA SER A 133 -22.68 -12.67 11.75
C SER A 133 -22.49 -12.19 10.33
N SER A 134 -22.68 -10.89 10.11
CA SER A 134 -22.40 -10.20 8.86
C SER A 134 -21.03 -9.50 8.87
N SER A 135 -20.22 -9.72 9.91
CA SER A 135 -18.87 -9.17 10.02
C SER A 135 -17.94 -9.84 9.00
N PRO A 136 -17.11 -9.06 8.30
CA PRO A 136 -16.13 -9.60 7.37
C PRO A 136 -15.05 -10.41 8.13
N LEU A 137 -14.40 -11.32 7.41
CA LEU A 137 -13.24 -12.04 7.93
C LEU A 137 -12.04 -11.10 7.93
N ILE A 138 -11.35 -11.02 9.06
CA ILE A 138 -10.16 -10.18 9.22
C ILE A 138 -8.92 -11.06 9.08
N VAL A 139 -7.98 -10.62 8.24
CA VAL A 139 -6.71 -11.33 8.02
C VAL A 139 -5.56 -10.32 8.14
N VAL A 140 -4.68 -10.53 9.09
CA VAL A 140 -3.51 -9.70 9.35
C VAL A 140 -2.25 -10.49 8.96
N ASP A 141 -1.49 -9.99 8.00
CA ASP A 141 -0.28 -10.64 7.47
C ASP A 141 -0.46 -12.13 7.13
N GLY A 142 -1.64 -12.47 6.60
CA GLY A 142 -2.01 -13.85 6.24
C GLY A 142 -2.57 -14.69 7.39
N VAL A 143 -2.64 -14.16 8.61
CA VAL A 143 -3.23 -14.84 9.77
C VAL A 143 -4.66 -14.35 10.01
N ILE A 144 -5.58 -15.28 10.19
CA ILE A 144 -6.98 -14.97 10.48
C ILE A 144 -7.11 -14.53 11.93
N THR A 145 -7.67 -13.34 12.15
CA THR A 145 -7.93 -12.76 13.48
C THR A 145 -9.42 -12.45 13.65
N GLU A 146 -9.87 -12.37 14.89
CA GLU A 146 -11.28 -12.07 15.20
C GLU A 146 -11.57 -10.56 15.32
N SER A 147 -10.54 -9.77 15.63
CA SER A 147 -10.64 -8.34 15.88
C SER A 147 -9.51 -7.57 15.17
N MET A 148 -9.77 -6.32 14.82
CA MET A 148 -8.75 -5.38 14.34
C MET A 148 -8.12 -4.56 15.45
N SER A 149 -8.65 -4.64 16.67
CA SER A 149 -8.16 -3.84 17.83
C SER A 149 -6.74 -4.19 18.24
N ASP A 150 -6.26 -5.39 17.88
CA ASP A 150 -4.91 -5.85 18.21
C ASP A 150 -3.82 -5.23 17.31
N VAL A 151 -4.23 -4.54 16.23
CA VAL A 151 -3.30 -3.93 15.28
C VAL A 151 -3.29 -2.41 15.45
N ASN A 152 -2.10 -1.86 15.70
CA ASN A 152 -1.95 -0.42 15.78
C ASN A 152 -2.09 0.21 14.39
N PRO A 153 -2.94 1.24 14.18
CA PRO A 153 -3.09 1.92 12.90
C PRO A 153 -1.78 2.44 12.29
N SER A 154 -0.83 2.87 13.13
CA SER A 154 0.47 3.37 12.67
C SER A 154 1.39 2.29 12.08
N ASP A 155 1.14 1.01 12.41
CA ASP A 155 1.92 -0.11 11.90
C ASP A 155 1.38 -0.67 10.58
N VAL A 156 0.25 -0.13 10.11
CA VAL A 156 -0.40 -0.61 8.88
C VAL A 156 0.28 -0.02 7.64
N ALA A 157 0.67 -0.89 6.71
CA ALA A 157 1.17 -0.52 5.40
C ALA A 157 0.02 -0.37 4.39
N SER A 158 -0.92 -1.32 4.39
CA SER A 158 -2.08 -1.27 3.52
C SER A 158 -3.27 -2.05 4.09
N ILE A 159 -4.49 -1.58 3.78
CA ILE A 159 -5.72 -2.30 4.04
C ILE A 159 -6.41 -2.58 2.71
N GLN A 160 -6.78 -3.82 2.48
CA GLN A 160 -7.48 -4.24 1.27
C GLN A 160 -8.79 -4.93 1.64
N VAL A 161 -9.86 -4.60 0.93
CA VAL A 161 -11.17 -5.23 1.16
C VAL A 161 -11.58 -6.02 -0.08
N LEU A 162 -11.64 -7.34 0.10
CA LEU A 162 -12.13 -8.27 -0.91
C LEU A 162 -13.65 -8.34 -0.79
N LYS A 163 -14.34 -7.87 -1.83
CA LYS A 163 -15.81 -7.77 -1.84
C LYS A 163 -16.45 -8.85 -2.68
N ASP A 164 -15.75 -9.35 -3.71
CA ASP A 164 -16.29 -10.28 -4.68
C ASP A 164 -16.10 -11.72 -4.25
N ALA A 165 -17.08 -12.56 -4.54
CA ALA A 165 -17.04 -13.98 -4.23
C ALA A 165 -15.83 -14.70 -4.84
N ALA A 166 -15.36 -14.27 -6.03
CA ALA A 166 -14.16 -14.82 -6.66
C ALA A 166 -12.91 -14.54 -5.83
N ALA A 167 -12.77 -13.32 -5.28
CA ALA A 167 -11.63 -12.94 -4.44
C ALA A 167 -11.71 -13.59 -3.04
N THR A 168 -12.91 -13.76 -2.49
CA THR A 168 -13.10 -14.33 -1.14
C THR A 168 -13.16 -15.85 -1.13
N SER A 169 -13.28 -16.52 -2.29
CA SER A 169 -13.38 -17.98 -2.41
C SER A 169 -12.23 -18.75 -1.76
N ILE A 170 -11.04 -18.16 -1.71
CA ILE A 170 -9.84 -18.73 -1.08
C ILE A 170 -10.06 -18.95 0.44
N TYR A 171 -10.87 -18.09 1.06
CA TYR A 171 -11.19 -18.17 2.49
C TYR A 171 -12.43 -19.01 2.78
N GLY A 172 -13.02 -19.62 1.74
CA GLY A 172 -14.17 -20.49 1.84
C GLY A 172 -15.42 -19.81 2.42
N ALA A 173 -16.26 -20.56 3.13
CA ALA A 173 -17.52 -20.05 3.68
C ALA A 173 -17.31 -18.90 4.69
N ARG A 174 -16.18 -18.83 5.36
CA ARG A 174 -15.85 -17.74 6.31
C ARG A 174 -15.68 -16.39 5.62
N GLY A 175 -15.30 -16.36 4.34
CA GLY A 175 -15.17 -15.17 3.53
C GLY A 175 -16.47 -14.66 2.90
N SER A 176 -17.63 -15.28 3.18
CA SER A 176 -18.92 -14.96 2.54
C SER A 176 -19.39 -13.52 2.80
N ALA A 177 -19.09 -12.96 3.98
CA ALA A 177 -19.39 -11.59 4.35
C ALA A 177 -18.34 -10.56 3.88
N GLY A 178 -17.36 -10.98 3.07
CA GLY A 178 -16.20 -10.20 2.67
C GLY A 178 -14.96 -10.54 3.49
N VAL A 179 -13.81 -10.08 3.02
CA VAL A 179 -12.53 -10.27 3.71
C VAL A 179 -11.78 -8.95 3.76
N VAL A 180 -11.29 -8.58 4.93
CA VAL A 180 -10.42 -7.43 5.17
C VAL A 180 -9.01 -7.95 5.36
N LEU A 181 -8.13 -7.62 4.42
CA LEU A 181 -6.70 -7.95 4.49
C LEU A 181 -5.94 -6.74 5.02
N ILE A 182 -5.17 -6.93 6.05
CA ILE A 182 -4.32 -5.92 6.66
C ILE A 182 -2.88 -6.37 6.49
N GLU A 183 -2.08 -5.54 5.87
CA GLU A 183 -0.63 -5.72 5.75
C GLU A 183 0.07 -4.75 6.67
N THR A 184 0.97 -5.24 7.49
CA THR A 184 1.77 -4.39 8.38
C THR A 184 3.05 -3.91 7.70
N LYS A 185 3.60 -2.80 8.20
CA LYS A 185 4.87 -2.24 7.73
C LYS A 185 6.00 -3.21 8.05
N GLN A 186 6.69 -3.67 7.01
CA GLN A 186 7.85 -4.54 7.19
C GLN A 186 9.13 -3.71 7.31
N ALA A 187 10.07 -4.16 8.14
CA ALA A 187 11.36 -3.52 8.27
C ALA A 187 12.14 -3.57 6.95
N SER A 188 12.42 -2.41 6.39
CA SER A 188 13.11 -2.23 5.11
C SER A 188 14.42 -1.46 5.37
N GLY A 189 15.42 -2.11 5.94
CA GLY A 189 16.71 -1.49 6.12
C GLY A 189 17.47 -1.96 7.34
N SER A 190 18.76 -1.61 7.40
CA SER A 190 19.66 -1.97 8.50
C SER A 190 19.63 -0.98 9.68
N LYS A 191 18.91 0.14 9.55
CA LYS A 191 18.82 1.17 10.61
C LYS A 191 17.45 1.15 11.23
N PRO A 192 17.33 1.10 12.58
CA PRO A 192 16.04 1.22 13.25
C PRO A 192 15.50 2.65 13.05
N VAL A 193 14.22 2.73 12.72
CA VAL A 193 13.47 3.98 12.69
C VAL A 193 12.54 3.98 13.89
N ILE A 194 12.68 5.00 14.75
CA ILE A 194 11.84 5.17 15.94
C ILE A 194 10.93 6.35 15.65
N THR A 195 9.63 6.09 15.60
CA THR A 195 8.59 7.11 15.45
C THR A 195 7.80 7.20 16.74
N TRP A 196 7.55 8.40 17.23
CA TRP A 196 6.70 8.62 18.39
C TRP A 196 5.60 9.60 18.02
N GLU A 197 4.37 9.16 18.19
CA GLU A 197 3.17 9.96 17.99
C GLU A 197 2.40 10.04 19.31
N SER A 198 1.88 11.22 19.64
CA SER A 198 1.00 11.40 20.77
C SER A 198 -0.17 12.29 20.39
N TYR A 199 -1.36 11.92 20.82
CA TYR A 199 -2.56 12.74 20.67
C TYR A 199 -3.35 12.78 21.98
N ILE A 200 -4.05 13.87 22.20
CA ILE A 200 -4.93 14.05 23.34
C ILE A 200 -6.34 14.24 22.79
N CYS A 201 -7.24 13.36 23.19
CA CYS A 201 -8.67 13.49 22.87
C CYS A 201 -9.39 14.06 24.10
N LEU A 202 -10.06 15.20 23.93
CA LEU A 202 -10.92 15.79 24.93
C LEU A 202 -12.37 15.47 24.57
N LEU A 203 -13.00 14.60 25.35
CA LEU A 203 -14.41 14.31 25.22
C LEU A 203 -15.20 15.28 26.10
N TYR A 204 -15.99 16.13 25.49
CA TYR A 204 -16.91 17.03 26.19
C TYR A 204 -18.30 16.38 26.24
N THR A 205 -18.72 16.00 27.43
CA THR A 205 -20.09 15.57 27.69
C THR A 205 -20.88 16.76 28.23
N SER A 206 -21.81 17.30 27.47
CA SER A 206 -22.79 18.25 28.02
C SER A 206 -23.77 17.46 28.90
N ASP A 207 -23.85 17.81 30.15
CA ASP A 207 -24.94 17.31 30.99
C ASP A 207 -26.21 18.08 30.61
N ALA A 208 -27.15 17.36 30.00
CA ALA A 208 -28.46 17.94 29.62
C ALA A 208 -29.34 18.29 30.83
N ALA A 209 -28.85 18.07 32.05
CA ALA A 209 -29.58 18.38 33.27
C ALA A 209 -29.42 19.86 33.77
N ASP A 210 -28.49 20.62 33.17
CA ASP A 210 -28.23 22.00 33.58
C ASP A 210 -29.04 23.05 32.77
N GLU A 211 -29.98 22.65 31.90
CA GLU A 211 -30.85 23.56 31.16
C GLU A 211 -32.32 23.48 31.59
N LEU A 212 -32.59 23.54 32.90
CA LEU A 212 -33.96 23.75 33.41
C LEU A 212 -33.97 24.88 34.45
#